data_fdef771239ecfa1fa6ef4fa14ab107c0
#
_entry.id   fdef771239ecfa1fa6ef4fa14ab107c0
#
_cell.length_a   1.000
_cell.length_b   1.000
_cell.length_c   1.000
_cell.angle_alpha   90.00
_cell.angle_beta   90.00
_cell.angle_gamma   90.00
#
_symmetry.space_group_name_H-M   'P 1'
#
loop_
_entity.id
_entity.type
_entity.pdbx_description
1 polymer ?
#
loop_
_entity_poly.entity_id
_entity_poly.type
_entity_poly.pdbx_seq_one_letter_code
_entity_poly.pdbx_strand_id
1 'polypeptide(L)'
;MANRFILNETSYHGAGAIRSIADEVRMRKLTKAFVCSDPDLLRFQVTQKVTAVLEEAGLAYEMYSDIKPNPTIENVQNGVKAFRDSGADYIIAIGGGSSMDTAKAVGIIIANPEHEDVRSLEGAVVTANPSVPIIAVPTTAGTAAEVTINYVITDVEKNRKFVCVDPHDIPVVAVVDPEMMASMPKGLTAATGMDALTHAIEGYITAGAWELSDMFHLKAIEIIARSLRGAVANTPEGREGMALGQYVAGMGFSNVGLGIVHSMAHPLGALYDTPHGVANAIILPTVMEYNAPATGEKYRDIAAAMGVKGTESMTQEEYRRAAVEAVRQLAADVGIPKDLRDIVKKEDIPFLAQSAYDDACRPGNPRETSVEDIAALYTSLL
;
A
#
# COMPACT_ATOMS: atom_id res chain seq x y z
N MET A 1 5.04 -14.85 22.86
CA MET A 1 4.68 -15.42 21.53
C MET A 1 5.84 -15.16 20.58
N ALA A 2 6.06 -16.03 19.58
CA ALA A 2 7.06 -15.75 18.56
C ALA A 2 6.49 -14.76 17.55
N ASN A 3 7.27 -13.74 17.16
CA ASN A 3 6.92 -12.83 16.09
C ASN A 3 7.30 -13.48 14.74
N ARG A 4 6.36 -13.50 13.79
CA ARG A 4 6.58 -13.95 12.42
C ARG A 4 6.88 -12.75 11.53
N PHE A 5 7.79 -12.90 10.58
CA PHE A 5 8.13 -11.88 9.60
C PHE A 5 8.20 -12.51 8.21
N ILE A 6 7.49 -11.94 7.23
CA ILE A 6 7.34 -12.47 5.89
C ILE A 6 7.77 -11.40 4.89
N LEU A 7 8.61 -11.80 3.94
CA LEU A 7 9.10 -10.96 2.85
C LEU A 7 9.07 -11.76 1.54
N ASN A 8 9.26 -11.08 0.41
CA ASN A 8 9.51 -11.74 -0.87
C ASN A 8 10.73 -12.66 -0.79
N GLU A 9 10.77 -13.69 -1.62
CA GLU A 9 11.99 -14.51 -1.78
C GLU A 9 13.13 -13.68 -2.40
N THR A 10 12.80 -12.80 -3.36
CA THR A 10 13.77 -11.94 -4.05
C THR A 10 13.17 -10.58 -4.34
N SER A 11 13.97 -9.52 -4.27
CA SER A 11 13.59 -8.19 -4.75
C SER A 11 14.73 -7.52 -5.52
N TYR A 12 14.39 -6.81 -6.58
CA TYR A 12 15.30 -6.04 -7.43
C TYR A 12 14.93 -4.57 -7.34
N HIS A 13 15.93 -3.70 -7.18
CA HIS A 13 15.73 -2.27 -6.97
C HIS A 13 16.62 -1.42 -7.87
N GLY A 14 16.09 -0.33 -8.39
CA GLY A 14 16.81 0.67 -9.17
C GLY A 14 16.40 0.74 -10.63
N ALA A 15 16.88 1.74 -11.33
CA ALA A 15 16.58 1.96 -12.74
C ALA A 15 17.03 0.77 -13.60
N GLY A 16 16.14 0.28 -14.47
CA GLY A 16 16.38 -0.88 -15.31
C GLY A 16 16.19 -2.23 -14.62
N ALA A 17 15.72 -2.27 -13.36
CA ALA A 17 15.47 -3.51 -12.61
C ALA A 17 14.53 -4.48 -13.33
N ILE A 18 13.61 -3.98 -14.18
CA ILE A 18 12.71 -4.84 -14.99
C ILE A 18 13.44 -5.85 -15.86
N ARG A 19 14.70 -5.64 -16.20
CA ARG A 19 15.50 -6.59 -16.99
C ARG A 19 15.77 -7.89 -16.26
N SER A 20 15.75 -7.89 -14.92
CA SER A 20 15.93 -9.11 -14.11
C SER A 20 14.78 -10.11 -14.26
N ILE A 21 13.61 -9.68 -14.75
CA ILE A 21 12.43 -10.55 -14.93
C ILE A 21 12.76 -11.76 -15.79
N ALA A 22 13.49 -11.57 -16.88
CA ALA A 22 13.81 -12.68 -17.79
C ALA A 22 14.68 -13.76 -17.13
N ASP A 23 15.61 -13.36 -16.28
CA ASP A 23 16.47 -14.30 -15.55
C ASP A 23 15.71 -15.02 -14.44
N GLU A 24 14.83 -14.32 -13.70
CA GLU A 24 13.96 -14.92 -12.70
C GLU A 24 13.02 -15.97 -13.31
N VAL A 25 12.40 -15.67 -14.45
CA VAL A 25 11.53 -16.62 -15.16
C VAL A 25 12.30 -17.88 -15.52
N ARG A 26 13.52 -17.74 -16.07
CA ARG A 26 14.37 -18.88 -16.45
C ARG A 26 14.83 -19.69 -15.25
N MET A 27 15.30 -19.03 -14.18
CA MET A 27 15.76 -19.70 -12.96
C MET A 27 14.64 -20.51 -12.30
N ARG A 28 13.43 -19.97 -12.29
CA ARG A 28 12.24 -20.62 -11.74
C ARG A 28 11.59 -21.62 -12.68
N LYS A 29 12.09 -21.74 -13.92
CA LYS A 29 11.57 -22.64 -14.98
C LYS A 29 10.10 -22.38 -15.30
N LEU A 30 9.67 -21.12 -15.24
CA LEU A 30 8.34 -20.68 -15.58
C LEU A 30 8.22 -20.60 -17.12
N THR A 31 7.00 -20.82 -17.64
CA THR A 31 6.85 -21.04 -19.09
C THR A 31 6.02 -19.99 -19.80
N LYS A 32 4.88 -19.58 -19.26
CA LYS A 32 3.99 -18.57 -19.84
C LYS A 32 3.45 -17.63 -18.77
N ALA A 33 3.67 -16.34 -18.96
CA ALA A 33 3.17 -15.31 -18.06
C ALA A 33 1.70 -14.96 -18.31
N PHE A 34 0.93 -14.73 -17.24
CA PHE A 34 -0.30 -13.99 -17.26
C PHE A 34 0.01 -12.55 -16.82
N VAL A 35 0.06 -11.62 -17.77
CA VAL A 35 0.44 -10.23 -17.49
C VAL A 35 -0.80 -9.43 -17.10
N CYS A 36 -0.93 -9.10 -15.82
CA CYS A 36 -2.01 -8.27 -15.28
C CYS A 36 -1.59 -6.80 -15.28
N SER A 37 -2.29 -5.96 -16.03
CA SER A 37 -2.03 -4.51 -16.05
C SER A 37 -3.31 -3.75 -16.39
N ASP A 38 -3.46 -2.54 -15.82
CA ASP A 38 -4.65 -1.74 -16.10
C ASP A 38 -4.63 -1.11 -17.51
N PRO A 39 -5.80 -0.74 -18.07
CA PRO A 39 -5.89 -0.20 -19.42
C PRO A 39 -5.13 1.12 -19.62
N ASP A 40 -4.99 1.96 -18.60
CA ASP A 40 -4.28 3.22 -18.71
C ASP A 40 -2.77 3.01 -18.85
N LEU A 41 -2.19 2.07 -18.12
CA LEU A 41 -0.78 1.71 -18.27
C LEU A 41 -0.46 1.15 -19.65
N LEU A 42 -1.40 0.40 -20.25
CA LEU A 42 -1.30 -0.04 -21.64
C LEU A 42 -1.35 1.15 -22.60
N ARG A 43 -2.34 2.05 -22.43
CA ARG A 43 -2.50 3.24 -23.27
C ARG A 43 -1.28 4.17 -23.21
N PHE A 44 -0.68 4.31 -22.03
CA PHE A 44 0.52 5.15 -21.84
C PHE A 44 1.84 4.41 -22.07
N GLN A 45 1.78 3.17 -22.57
CA GLN A 45 2.94 2.34 -22.93
C GLN A 45 3.90 2.04 -21.76
N VAL A 46 3.40 2.05 -20.55
CA VAL A 46 4.18 1.68 -19.34
C VAL A 46 4.36 0.15 -19.28
N THR A 47 3.27 -0.58 -19.52
CA THR A 47 3.29 -2.06 -19.55
C THR A 47 4.23 -2.59 -20.63
N GLN A 48 4.32 -1.93 -21.77
CA GLN A 48 5.17 -2.31 -22.90
C GLN A 48 6.66 -2.34 -22.55
N LYS A 49 7.10 -1.58 -21.55
CA LYS A 49 8.49 -1.70 -21.07
C LYS A 49 8.81 -3.11 -20.55
N VAL A 50 7.85 -3.74 -19.87
CA VAL A 50 8.00 -5.10 -19.35
C VAL A 50 7.78 -6.14 -20.46
N THR A 51 6.73 -5.97 -21.30
CA THR A 51 6.50 -6.94 -22.38
C THR A 51 7.64 -6.97 -23.39
N ALA A 52 8.32 -5.84 -23.64
CA ALA A 52 9.52 -5.79 -24.46
C ALA A 52 10.65 -6.68 -23.88
N VAL A 53 10.84 -6.70 -22.57
CA VAL A 53 11.81 -7.59 -21.91
C VAL A 53 11.46 -9.07 -22.15
N LEU A 54 10.15 -9.41 -22.08
CA LEU A 54 9.68 -10.76 -22.36
C LEU A 54 9.90 -11.16 -23.82
N GLU A 55 9.56 -10.27 -24.74
CA GLU A 55 9.71 -10.47 -26.20
C GLU A 55 11.18 -10.64 -26.61
N GLU A 56 12.07 -9.77 -26.11
CA GLU A 56 13.52 -9.87 -26.33
C GLU A 56 14.09 -11.20 -25.79
N ALA A 57 13.53 -11.69 -24.69
CA ALA A 57 13.95 -12.95 -24.07
C ALA A 57 13.29 -14.19 -24.68
N GLY A 58 12.35 -14.04 -25.61
CA GLY A 58 11.56 -15.12 -26.20
C GLY A 58 10.61 -15.82 -25.23
N LEU A 59 10.13 -15.09 -24.21
CA LEU A 59 9.22 -15.60 -23.18
C LEU A 59 7.75 -15.37 -23.57
N ALA A 60 6.95 -16.43 -23.47
CA ALA A 60 5.54 -16.39 -23.83
C ALA A 60 4.72 -15.65 -22.73
N TYR A 61 3.73 -14.87 -23.16
CA TYR A 61 2.81 -14.22 -22.24
C TYR A 61 1.39 -14.08 -22.84
N GLU A 62 0.41 -13.89 -21.97
CA GLU A 62 -0.94 -13.48 -22.29
C GLU A 62 -1.28 -12.21 -21.53
N MET A 63 -1.84 -11.19 -22.21
CA MET A 63 -2.21 -9.92 -21.60
C MET A 63 -3.62 -9.97 -21.02
N TYR A 64 -3.77 -9.56 -19.77
CA TYR A 64 -5.05 -9.36 -19.11
C TYR A 64 -5.14 -7.92 -18.60
N SER A 65 -6.15 -7.19 -19.06
CA SER A 65 -6.32 -5.77 -18.74
C SER A 65 -7.71 -5.39 -18.26
N ASP A 66 -8.57 -6.36 -17.92
CA ASP A 66 -9.83 -6.08 -17.25
C ASP A 66 -9.61 -5.78 -15.76
N ILE A 67 -8.75 -4.79 -15.50
CA ILE A 67 -8.42 -4.29 -14.17
C ILE A 67 -9.14 -2.96 -13.99
N LYS A 68 -9.86 -2.83 -12.86
CA LYS A 68 -10.55 -1.60 -12.48
C LYS A 68 -9.96 -1.01 -11.21
N PRO A 69 -10.01 0.30 -11.03
CA PRO A 69 -9.79 0.91 -9.72
C PRO A 69 -10.75 0.25 -8.70
N ASN A 70 -10.24 -0.07 -7.50
CA ASN A 70 -11.02 -0.79 -6.49
C ASN A 70 -11.57 -2.13 -7.02
N PRO A 71 -10.73 -3.14 -7.23
CA PRO A 71 -11.12 -4.38 -7.91
C PRO A 71 -12.31 -5.05 -7.23
N THR A 72 -13.26 -5.50 -8.03
CA THR A 72 -14.50 -6.14 -7.56
C THR A 72 -14.35 -7.66 -7.57
N ILE A 73 -15.28 -8.33 -6.89
CA ILE A 73 -15.41 -9.80 -6.94
C ILE A 73 -15.52 -10.30 -8.38
N GLU A 74 -16.31 -9.61 -9.23
CA GLU A 74 -16.45 -9.94 -10.64
C GLU A 74 -15.11 -9.85 -11.40
N ASN A 75 -14.29 -8.82 -11.13
CA ASN A 75 -12.96 -8.70 -11.74
C ASN A 75 -12.05 -9.87 -11.36
N VAL A 76 -12.10 -10.33 -10.12
CA VAL A 76 -11.36 -11.51 -9.68
C VAL A 76 -11.83 -12.75 -10.41
N GLN A 77 -13.15 -12.99 -10.50
CA GLN A 77 -13.71 -14.15 -11.19
C GLN A 77 -13.35 -14.16 -12.68
N ASN A 78 -13.43 -13.01 -13.35
CA ASN A 78 -13.03 -12.87 -14.76
C ASN A 78 -11.52 -13.14 -14.91
N GLY A 79 -10.68 -12.66 -13.99
CA GLY A 79 -9.25 -12.92 -13.99
C GLY A 79 -8.91 -14.40 -13.80
N VAL A 80 -9.58 -15.09 -12.88
CA VAL A 80 -9.41 -16.53 -12.65
C VAL A 80 -9.76 -17.33 -13.92
N LYS A 81 -10.89 -16.99 -14.55
CA LYS A 81 -11.28 -17.62 -15.83
C LYS A 81 -10.24 -17.36 -16.91
N ALA A 82 -9.82 -16.12 -17.10
CA ALA A 82 -8.84 -15.74 -18.12
C ALA A 82 -7.48 -16.41 -17.88
N PHE A 83 -7.04 -16.53 -16.63
CA PHE A 83 -5.80 -17.25 -16.30
C PHE A 83 -5.89 -18.74 -16.72
N ARG A 84 -6.98 -19.43 -16.37
CA ARG A 84 -7.20 -20.83 -16.77
C ARG A 84 -7.19 -21.00 -18.29
N ASP A 85 -7.89 -20.12 -19.00
CA ASP A 85 -8.00 -20.16 -20.47
C ASP A 85 -6.65 -19.87 -21.16
N SER A 86 -5.78 -19.08 -20.54
CA SER A 86 -4.47 -18.67 -21.08
C SER A 86 -3.44 -19.79 -21.10
N GLY A 87 -3.56 -20.79 -20.21
CA GLY A 87 -2.54 -21.79 -19.98
C GLY A 87 -1.23 -21.26 -19.38
N ALA A 88 -1.29 -20.09 -18.72
CA ALA A 88 -0.19 -19.52 -17.98
C ALA A 88 0.11 -20.30 -16.69
N ASP A 89 1.34 -20.25 -16.21
CA ASP A 89 1.80 -20.91 -14.98
C ASP A 89 2.33 -19.93 -13.92
N TYR A 90 2.38 -18.63 -14.24
CA TYR A 90 2.72 -17.54 -13.30
C TYR A 90 2.08 -16.23 -13.73
N ILE A 91 2.12 -15.25 -12.81
CA ILE A 91 1.58 -13.91 -13.04
C ILE A 91 2.71 -12.88 -13.04
N ILE A 92 2.67 -11.91 -13.95
CA ILE A 92 3.40 -10.66 -13.83
C ILE A 92 2.38 -9.57 -13.55
N ALA A 93 2.38 -9.02 -12.34
CA ALA A 93 1.48 -7.94 -11.95
C ALA A 93 2.17 -6.60 -12.18
N ILE A 94 1.65 -5.79 -13.09
CA ILE A 94 2.19 -4.46 -13.42
C ILE A 94 1.16 -3.41 -13.08
N GLY A 95 1.45 -2.53 -12.12
CA GLY A 95 0.53 -1.46 -11.76
C GLY A 95 0.64 -1.00 -10.32
N GLY A 96 -0.39 -0.29 -9.86
CA GLY A 96 -0.60 0.07 -8.47
C GLY A 96 -1.34 -1.02 -7.70
N GLY A 97 -1.91 -0.65 -6.54
CA GLY A 97 -2.63 -1.57 -5.65
C GLY A 97 -3.68 -2.40 -6.37
N SER A 98 -4.52 -1.80 -7.22
CA SER A 98 -5.62 -2.52 -7.90
C SER A 98 -5.13 -3.66 -8.81
N SER A 99 -4.05 -3.46 -9.56
CA SER A 99 -3.46 -4.52 -10.39
C SER A 99 -2.85 -5.62 -9.53
N MET A 100 -2.17 -5.24 -8.44
CA MET A 100 -1.55 -6.18 -7.50
C MET A 100 -2.62 -6.99 -6.75
N ASP A 101 -3.65 -6.34 -6.23
CA ASP A 101 -4.74 -6.99 -5.48
C ASP A 101 -5.51 -7.97 -6.35
N THR A 102 -5.80 -7.60 -7.61
CA THR A 102 -6.42 -8.53 -8.57
C THR A 102 -5.49 -9.73 -8.84
N ALA A 103 -4.21 -9.50 -9.06
CA ALA A 103 -3.24 -10.56 -9.34
C ALA A 103 -3.10 -11.54 -8.17
N LYS A 104 -3.03 -11.03 -6.93
CA LYS A 104 -2.98 -11.85 -5.72
C LYS A 104 -4.24 -12.69 -5.57
N ALA A 105 -5.42 -12.07 -5.68
CA ALA A 105 -6.69 -12.77 -5.60
C ALA A 105 -6.82 -13.88 -6.67
N VAL A 106 -6.43 -13.60 -7.91
CA VAL A 106 -6.41 -14.58 -8.98
C VAL A 106 -5.45 -15.71 -8.66
N GLY A 107 -4.20 -15.38 -8.32
CA GLY A 107 -3.16 -16.37 -8.09
C GLY A 107 -3.45 -17.32 -6.92
N ILE A 108 -4.01 -16.80 -5.82
CA ILE A 108 -4.35 -17.61 -4.66
C ILE A 108 -5.53 -18.56 -4.96
N ILE A 109 -6.56 -18.09 -5.68
CA ILE A 109 -7.73 -18.91 -6.07
C ILE A 109 -7.34 -20.00 -7.07
N ILE A 110 -6.45 -19.71 -8.02
CA ILE A 110 -5.96 -20.73 -8.96
C ILE A 110 -5.29 -21.89 -8.22
N ALA A 111 -4.50 -21.59 -7.19
CA ALA A 111 -3.82 -22.61 -6.38
C ALA A 111 -4.74 -23.28 -5.35
N ASN A 112 -5.88 -22.66 -5.01
CA ASN A 112 -6.83 -23.11 -3.98
C ASN A 112 -8.27 -22.98 -4.52
N PRO A 113 -8.71 -23.86 -5.43
CA PRO A 113 -9.99 -23.73 -6.14
C PRO A 113 -11.22 -23.86 -5.21
N GLU A 114 -11.07 -24.38 -4.01
CA GLU A 114 -12.11 -24.38 -2.97
C GLU A 114 -12.54 -22.98 -2.53
N HIS A 115 -11.69 -21.96 -2.80
CA HIS A 115 -11.93 -20.55 -2.53
C HIS A 115 -12.37 -19.76 -3.77
N GLU A 116 -13.07 -20.38 -4.72
CA GLU A 116 -13.53 -19.74 -5.98
C GLU A 116 -14.36 -18.46 -5.70
N ASP A 117 -15.16 -18.43 -4.64
CA ASP A 117 -15.73 -17.18 -4.12
C ASP A 117 -14.71 -16.51 -3.20
N VAL A 118 -14.14 -15.40 -3.67
CA VAL A 118 -13.12 -14.64 -2.93
C VAL A 118 -13.59 -14.13 -1.56
N ARG A 119 -14.92 -14.07 -1.32
CA ARG A 119 -15.48 -13.73 0.01
C ARG A 119 -15.03 -14.72 1.10
N SER A 120 -14.75 -15.97 0.72
CA SER A 120 -14.26 -17.00 1.65
C SER A 120 -12.85 -16.75 2.17
N LEU A 121 -12.13 -15.80 1.56
CA LEU A 121 -10.78 -15.36 1.93
C LEU A 121 -10.78 -14.08 2.78
N GLU A 122 -11.96 -13.54 3.12
CA GLU A 122 -12.05 -12.32 3.95
C GLU A 122 -11.42 -12.52 5.33
N GLY A 123 -10.60 -11.55 5.75
CA GLY A 123 -9.88 -11.59 7.02
C GLY A 123 -8.56 -12.35 6.93
N ALA A 124 -8.14 -12.93 8.04
CA ALA A 124 -6.91 -13.72 8.12
C ALA A 124 -7.21 -15.20 7.86
N VAL A 125 -7.19 -15.58 6.60
CA VAL A 125 -7.43 -16.96 6.14
C VAL A 125 -6.16 -17.49 5.49
N VAL A 126 -5.52 -18.48 6.12
CA VAL A 126 -4.34 -19.14 5.56
C VAL A 126 -4.79 -20.28 4.66
N THR A 127 -4.52 -20.18 3.37
CA THR A 127 -4.86 -21.18 2.37
C THR A 127 -3.97 -22.43 2.47
N ALA A 128 -4.40 -23.54 1.86
CA ALA A 128 -3.63 -24.80 1.86
C ALA A 128 -2.35 -24.70 1.01
N ASN A 129 -2.42 -24.00 -0.11
CA ASN A 129 -1.31 -23.86 -1.05
C ASN A 129 -0.93 -22.40 -1.23
N PRO A 130 0.36 -22.08 -1.44
CA PRO A 130 0.79 -20.77 -1.91
C PRO A 130 0.13 -20.42 -3.26
N SER A 131 -0.03 -19.12 -3.52
CA SER A 131 -0.41 -18.60 -4.83
C SER A 131 0.48 -19.16 -5.94
N VAL A 132 0.01 -19.21 -7.17
CA VAL A 132 0.92 -19.32 -8.32
C VAL A 132 1.98 -18.22 -8.22
N PRO A 133 3.22 -18.44 -8.72
CA PRO A 133 4.27 -17.45 -8.60
C PRO A 133 3.83 -16.09 -9.16
N ILE A 134 4.03 -15.01 -8.39
CA ILE A 134 3.76 -13.64 -8.82
C ILE A 134 5.08 -12.87 -8.86
N ILE A 135 5.39 -12.27 -10.01
CA ILE A 135 6.43 -11.26 -10.17
C ILE A 135 5.73 -9.91 -10.19
N ALA A 136 5.97 -9.08 -9.18
CA ALA A 136 5.27 -7.81 -9.01
C ALA A 136 6.14 -6.62 -9.44
N VAL A 137 5.60 -5.78 -10.32
CA VAL A 137 6.26 -4.59 -10.88
C VAL A 137 5.39 -3.36 -10.55
N PRO A 138 5.65 -2.68 -9.42
CA PRO A 138 4.86 -1.52 -9.01
C PRO A 138 5.09 -0.33 -9.94
N THR A 139 4.01 0.38 -10.26
CA THR A 139 4.03 1.64 -11.00
C THR A 139 3.60 2.84 -10.15
N THR A 140 3.28 2.61 -8.89
CA THR A 140 3.01 3.63 -7.87
C THR A 140 3.94 3.46 -6.68
N ALA A 141 4.23 4.56 -6.00
CA ALA A 141 5.09 4.55 -4.81
C ALA A 141 4.24 4.86 -3.56
N GLY A 142 3.42 3.89 -3.13
CA GLY A 142 2.49 4.09 -2.02
C GLY A 142 2.12 2.81 -1.30
N THR A 143 1.36 1.94 -1.95
CA THR A 143 0.70 0.78 -1.32
C THR A 143 1.65 -0.32 -0.88
N ALA A 144 2.83 -0.41 -1.50
CA ALA A 144 3.79 -1.51 -1.29
C ALA A 144 3.17 -2.92 -1.49
N ALA A 145 2.14 -3.03 -2.34
CA ALA A 145 1.43 -4.29 -2.54
C ALA A 145 2.32 -5.41 -3.09
N GLU A 146 3.46 -5.06 -3.68
CA GLU A 146 4.49 -5.99 -4.15
C GLU A 146 5.23 -6.72 -3.02
N VAL A 147 5.12 -6.26 -1.76
CA VAL A 147 5.80 -6.85 -0.59
C VAL A 147 4.85 -7.15 0.57
N THR A 148 3.54 -7.03 0.37
CA THR A 148 2.55 -7.26 1.42
C THR A 148 1.86 -8.61 1.29
N ILE A 149 1.37 -9.12 2.43
CA ILE A 149 0.58 -10.36 2.56
C ILE A 149 -0.93 -10.10 2.58
N ASN A 150 -1.36 -8.98 2.02
CA ASN A 150 -2.77 -8.61 1.98
C ASN A 150 -3.16 -8.05 0.63
N TYR A 151 -4.45 -8.14 0.34
CA TYR A 151 -5.10 -7.49 -0.80
C TYR A 151 -6.53 -7.08 -0.43
N VAL A 152 -7.09 -6.12 -1.17
CA VAL A 152 -8.39 -5.52 -0.88
C VAL A 152 -9.32 -5.69 -2.07
N ILE A 153 -10.50 -6.25 -1.82
CA ILE A 153 -11.53 -6.48 -2.82
C ILE A 153 -12.80 -5.73 -2.46
N THR A 154 -13.51 -5.23 -3.47
CA THR A 154 -14.78 -4.52 -3.32
C THR A 154 -15.95 -5.48 -3.53
N ASP A 155 -16.78 -5.62 -2.50
CA ASP A 155 -18.08 -6.26 -2.59
C ASP A 155 -19.13 -5.20 -2.94
N VAL A 156 -19.48 -5.12 -4.22
CA VAL A 156 -20.45 -4.13 -4.73
C VAL A 156 -21.87 -4.41 -4.24
N GLU A 157 -22.20 -5.68 -3.92
CA GLU A 157 -23.52 -6.05 -3.41
C GLU A 157 -23.73 -5.53 -1.98
N LYS A 158 -22.66 -5.53 -1.18
CA LYS A 158 -22.69 -5.08 0.20
C LYS A 158 -22.18 -3.64 0.39
N ASN A 159 -21.81 -2.96 -0.70
CA ASN A 159 -21.23 -1.61 -0.68
C ASN A 159 -20.05 -1.46 0.30
N ARG A 160 -19.14 -2.43 0.33
CA ARG A 160 -17.99 -2.41 1.24
C ARG A 160 -16.73 -2.97 0.59
N LYS A 161 -15.60 -2.57 1.11
CA LYS A 161 -14.32 -3.22 0.86
C LYS A 161 -14.04 -4.23 1.96
N PHE A 162 -13.35 -5.32 1.61
CA PHE A 162 -12.84 -6.26 2.59
C PHE A 162 -11.39 -6.60 2.29
N VAL A 163 -10.66 -6.85 3.36
CA VAL A 163 -9.25 -7.19 3.32
C VAL A 163 -9.10 -8.70 3.44
N CYS A 164 -8.26 -9.28 2.61
CA CYS A 164 -7.78 -10.65 2.71
C CYS A 164 -6.32 -10.62 3.17
N VAL A 165 -5.95 -11.47 4.11
CA VAL A 165 -4.60 -11.54 4.65
C VAL A 165 -4.14 -12.98 4.66
N ASP A 166 -3.19 -13.32 3.79
CA ASP A 166 -2.61 -14.66 3.70
C ASP A 166 -1.10 -14.57 3.39
N PRO A 167 -0.23 -15.17 4.22
CA PRO A 167 1.20 -15.28 3.90
C PRO A 167 1.49 -15.88 2.53
N HIS A 168 0.58 -16.67 2.01
CA HIS A 168 0.70 -17.38 0.74
C HIS A 168 0.40 -16.51 -0.49
N ASP A 169 -0.12 -15.29 -0.32
CA ASP A 169 -0.39 -14.39 -1.45
C ASP A 169 0.74 -13.41 -1.76
N ILE A 170 1.79 -13.37 -0.94
CA ILE A 170 2.92 -12.46 -1.18
C ILE A 170 3.61 -12.78 -2.52
N PRO A 171 3.88 -11.77 -3.38
CA PRO A 171 4.66 -11.99 -4.58
C PRO A 171 6.02 -12.60 -4.28
N VAL A 172 6.41 -13.62 -5.03
CA VAL A 172 7.73 -14.28 -4.82
C VAL A 172 8.88 -13.38 -5.24
N VAL A 173 8.65 -12.52 -6.24
CA VAL A 173 9.63 -11.53 -6.72
C VAL A 173 8.99 -10.15 -6.77
N ALA A 174 9.66 -9.16 -6.20
CA ALA A 174 9.34 -7.74 -6.39
C ALA A 174 10.40 -7.08 -7.27
N VAL A 175 9.96 -6.34 -8.30
CA VAL A 175 10.86 -5.60 -9.22
C VAL A 175 10.53 -4.13 -9.13
N VAL A 176 11.24 -3.42 -8.27
CA VAL A 176 10.98 -2.02 -7.88
C VAL A 176 11.85 -1.10 -8.72
N ASP A 177 11.35 -0.78 -9.91
CA ASP A 177 12.04 0.05 -10.90
C ASP A 177 11.42 1.46 -10.91
N PRO A 178 12.17 2.52 -10.51
CA PRO A 178 11.65 3.88 -10.48
C PRO A 178 11.24 4.42 -11.87
N GLU A 179 11.78 3.86 -12.96
CA GLU A 179 11.38 4.24 -14.32
C GLU A 179 9.94 3.79 -14.66
N MET A 180 9.43 2.76 -13.97
CA MET A 180 8.02 2.34 -14.08
C MET A 180 7.07 3.32 -13.40
N MET A 181 7.56 4.14 -12.47
CA MET A 181 6.80 5.13 -11.70
C MET A 181 6.93 6.55 -12.26
N ALA A 182 7.80 6.79 -13.23
CA ALA A 182 8.16 8.12 -13.71
C ALA A 182 7.00 8.85 -14.41
N SER A 183 6.00 8.12 -14.93
CA SER A 183 4.82 8.67 -15.59
C SER A 183 3.68 9.06 -14.65
N MET A 184 3.80 8.81 -13.35
CA MET A 184 2.76 9.20 -12.39
C MET A 184 2.54 10.72 -12.39
N PRO A 185 1.27 11.19 -12.50
CA PRO A 185 0.94 12.61 -12.31
C PRO A 185 1.32 13.11 -10.92
N LYS A 186 1.61 14.41 -10.80
CA LYS A 186 2.03 15.03 -9.53
C LYS A 186 1.06 14.77 -8.38
N GLY A 187 -0.24 14.93 -8.60
CA GLY A 187 -1.25 14.67 -7.56
C GLY A 187 -1.28 13.23 -7.10
N LEU A 188 -1.15 12.26 -8.01
CA LEU A 188 -1.07 10.85 -7.65
C LEU A 188 0.24 10.55 -6.90
N THR A 189 1.36 11.12 -7.34
CA THR A 189 2.66 10.99 -6.65
C THR A 189 2.58 11.51 -5.22
N ALA A 190 1.98 12.67 -5.00
CA ALA A 190 1.80 13.25 -3.68
C ALA A 190 0.92 12.38 -2.79
N ALA A 191 -0.23 11.96 -3.30
CA ALA A 191 -1.19 11.13 -2.56
C ALA A 191 -0.57 9.78 -2.17
N THR A 192 0.01 9.05 -3.12
CA THR A 192 0.61 7.73 -2.85
C THR A 192 1.85 7.83 -1.95
N GLY A 193 2.64 8.90 -2.11
CA GLY A 193 3.81 9.10 -1.25
C GLY A 193 3.45 9.44 0.20
N MET A 194 2.39 10.21 0.41
CA MET A 194 1.85 10.45 1.76
C MET A 194 1.20 9.20 2.35
N ASP A 195 0.61 8.35 1.52
CA ASP A 195 0.12 7.03 1.90
C ASP A 195 1.26 6.14 2.43
N ALA A 196 2.37 6.07 1.69
CA ALA A 196 3.57 5.37 2.14
C ALA A 196 4.12 5.91 3.48
N LEU A 197 4.08 7.22 3.68
CA LEU A 197 4.46 7.83 4.95
C LEU A 197 3.50 7.43 6.08
N THR A 198 2.19 7.39 5.78
CA THR A 198 1.17 6.94 6.74
C THR A 198 1.40 5.49 7.14
N HIS A 199 1.66 4.60 6.17
CA HIS A 199 2.03 3.21 6.42
C HIS A 199 3.24 3.11 7.37
N ALA A 200 4.29 3.88 7.11
CA ALA A 200 5.49 3.85 7.92
C ALA A 200 5.26 4.39 9.35
N ILE A 201 4.52 5.47 9.50
CA ILE A 201 4.24 6.06 10.82
C ILE A 201 3.28 5.16 11.61
N GLU A 202 2.15 4.73 11.03
CA GLU A 202 1.22 3.83 11.72
C GLU A 202 1.87 2.49 12.06
N GLY A 203 2.62 1.89 11.13
CA GLY A 203 3.35 0.67 11.38
C GLY A 203 4.41 0.79 12.47
N TYR A 204 5.03 1.98 12.64
CA TYR A 204 5.98 2.24 13.72
C TYR A 204 5.31 2.31 15.09
N ILE A 205 4.11 2.88 15.17
CA ILE A 205 3.40 3.08 16.44
C ILE A 205 2.35 2.03 16.75
N THR A 206 2.01 1.13 15.80
CA THR A 206 0.98 0.10 15.99
C THR A 206 1.27 -0.79 17.20
N ALA A 207 0.22 -1.37 17.80
CA ALA A 207 0.35 -2.29 18.92
C ALA A 207 1.15 -3.57 18.59
N GLY A 208 1.19 -3.96 17.32
CA GLY A 208 1.97 -5.10 16.82
C GLY A 208 3.45 -4.80 16.57
N ALA A 209 3.90 -3.54 16.68
CA ALA A 209 5.26 -3.12 16.38
C ALA A 209 6.29 -3.68 17.37
N TRP A 210 7.46 -4.02 16.86
CA TRP A 210 8.59 -4.52 17.62
C TRP A 210 9.92 -4.14 16.94
N GLU A 211 11.05 -4.42 17.60
CA GLU A 211 12.37 -3.91 17.22
C GLU A 211 12.73 -4.12 15.73
N LEU A 212 12.42 -5.30 15.16
CA LEU A 212 12.70 -5.57 13.76
C LEU A 212 11.83 -4.72 12.81
N SER A 213 10.52 -4.61 13.07
CA SER A 213 9.64 -3.78 12.25
C SER A 213 9.97 -2.29 12.39
N ASP A 214 10.36 -1.86 13.59
CA ASP A 214 10.70 -0.46 13.89
C ASP A 214 11.88 0.02 13.03
N MET A 215 12.89 -0.83 12.77
CA MET A 215 14.00 -0.52 11.88
C MET A 215 13.53 -0.14 10.46
N PHE A 216 12.60 -0.92 9.89
CA PHE A 216 12.08 -0.66 8.55
C PHE A 216 11.26 0.62 8.52
N HIS A 217 10.38 0.81 9.50
CA HIS A 217 9.51 1.99 9.55
C HIS A 217 10.28 3.29 9.70
N LEU A 218 11.23 3.37 10.63
CA LEU A 218 12.05 4.57 10.79
C LEU A 218 12.86 4.88 9.54
N LYS A 219 13.42 3.84 8.89
CA LYS A 219 14.17 4.04 7.65
C LYS A 219 13.26 4.47 6.51
N ALA A 220 12.05 3.94 6.43
CA ALA A 220 11.05 4.37 5.46
C ALA A 220 10.65 5.83 5.64
N ILE A 221 10.36 6.27 6.89
CA ILE A 221 10.04 7.67 7.20
C ILE A 221 11.18 8.59 6.72
N GLU A 222 12.43 8.26 7.05
CA GLU A 222 13.61 9.04 6.64
C GLU A 222 13.71 9.18 5.11
N ILE A 223 13.57 8.05 4.39
CA ILE A 223 13.68 8.04 2.93
C ILE A 223 12.53 8.85 2.29
N ILE A 224 11.30 8.62 2.72
CA ILE A 224 10.11 9.30 2.18
C ILE A 224 10.18 10.80 2.45
N ALA A 225 10.51 11.21 3.68
CA ALA A 225 10.58 12.62 4.06
C ALA A 225 11.55 13.43 3.20
N ARG A 226 12.70 12.85 2.84
CA ARG A 226 13.71 13.52 1.99
C ARG A 226 13.38 13.45 0.50
N SER A 227 12.59 12.45 0.04
CA SER A 227 12.43 12.14 -1.39
C SER A 227 11.12 12.61 -2.00
N LEU A 228 10.04 12.72 -1.21
CA LEU A 228 8.69 12.95 -1.74
C LEU A 228 8.57 14.25 -2.53
N ARG A 229 9.15 15.36 -2.04
CA ARG A 229 9.15 16.63 -2.77
C ARG A 229 9.82 16.51 -4.13
N GLY A 230 10.95 15.82 -4.20
CA GLY A 230 11.67 15.53 -5.43
C GLY A 230 10.87 14.64 -6.38
N ALA A 231 10.20 13.62 -5.86
CA ALA A 231 9.34 12.73 -6.65
C ALA A 231 8.15 13.49 -7.26
N VAL A 232 7.51 14.38 -6.51
CA VAL A 232 6.43 15.25 -7.01
C VAL A 232 6.94 16.23 -8.07
N ALA A 233 8.18 16.70 -7.93
CA ALA A 233 8.87 17.48 -8.97
C ALA A 233 9.38 16.62 -10.15
N ASN A 234 9.20 15.29 -10.07
CA ASN A 234 9.62 14.30 -11.05
C ASN A 234 11.14 14.22 -11.27
N THR A 235 11.92 14.40 -10.21
CA THR A 235 13.37 14.19 -10.29
C THR A 235 13.71 12.69 -10.20
N PRO A 236 14.75 12.21 -10.90
CA PRO A 236 15.18 10.81 -10.83
C PRO A 236 15.47 10.35 -9.39
N GLU A 237 16.18 11.14 -8.61
CA GLU A 237 16.55 10.84 -7.22
C GLU A 237 15.31 10.78 -6.30
N GLY A 238 14.33 11.66 -6.54
CA GLY A 238 13.04 11.64 -5.84
C GLY A 238 12.26 10.38 -6.15
N ARG A 239 12.17 10.00 -7.43
CA ARG A 239 11.50 8.75 -7.86
C ARG A 239 12.18 7.51 -7.29
N GLU A 240 13.49 7.43 -7.37
CA GLU A 240 14.26 6.33 -6.80
C GLU A 240 14.07 6.21 -5.28
N GLY A 241 14.17 7.35 -4.57
CA GLY A 241 13.95 7.38 -3.13
C GLY A 241 12.53 6.96 -2.76
N MET A 242 11.50 7.42 -3.48
CA MET A 242 10.12 7.01 -3.20
C MET A 242 9.85 5.54 -3.54
N ALA A 243 10.41 5.01 -4.63
CA ALA A 243 10.33 3.60 -4.98
C ALA A 243 10.89 2.72 -3.86
N LEU A 244 12.05 3.08 -3.32
CA LEU A 244 12.65 2.36 -2.19
C LEU A 244 11.86 2.59 -0.88
N GLY A 245 11.51 3.83 -0.56
CA GLY A 245 10.90 4.18 0.72
C GLY A 245 9.56 3.51 0.95
N GLN A 246 8.70 3.43 -0.08
CA GLN A 246 7.42 2.74 0.02
C GLN A 246 7.61 1.22 0.20
N TYR A 247 8.56 0.61 -0.51
CA TYR A 247 8.86 -0.81 -0.36
C TYR A 247 9.33 -1.14 1.07
N VAL A 248 10.25 -0.33 1.62
CA VAL A 248 10.74 -0.47 3.00
C VAL A 248 9.60 -0.30 4.02
N ALA A 249 8.66 0.63 3.79
CA ALA A 249 7.46 0.75 4.62
C ALA A 249 6.63 -0.54 4.57
N GLY A 250 6.45 -1.12 3.37
CA GLY A 250 5.74 -2.37 3.16
C GLY A 250 6.33 -3.56 3.89
N MET A 251 7.66 -3.68 3.88
CA MET A 251 8.38 -4.71 4.64
C MET A 251 8.00 -4.69 6.13
N GLY A 252 7.77 -3.50 6.68
CA GLY A 252 7.37 -3.31 8.08
C GLY A 252 5.89 -3.59 8.30
N PHE A 253 5.00 -2.72 7.77
CA PHE A 253 3.59 -2.72 8.15
C PHE A 253 2.83 -3.99 7.75
N SER A 254 3.24 -4.64 6.67
CA SER A 254 2.65 -5.92 6.25
C SER A 254 2.69 -6.99 7.35
N ASN A 255 3.65 -6.90 8.26
CA ASN A 255 3.90 -7.88 9.31
C ASN A 255 3.33 -7.48 10.68
N VAL A 256 2.99 -6.21 10.89
CA VAL A 256 2.58 -5.70 12.22
C VAL A 256 1.23 -4.99 12.23
N GLY A 257 0.71 -4.63 11.06
CA GLY A 257 -0.56 -3.91 10.93
C GLY A 257 -0.41 -2.39 11.02
N LEU A 258 -1.56 -1.72 11.03
CA LEU A 258 -1.70 -0.26 10.94
C LEU A 258 -2.52 0.27 12.13
N GLY A 259 -3.31 1.33 11.93
CA GLY A 259 -4.09 1.97 12.97
C GLY A 259 -5.32 2.72 12.42
N ILE A 260 -5.79 3.72 13.19
CA ILE A 260 -7.05 4.40 12.87
C ILE A 260 -6.97 5.43 11.74
N VAL A 261 -5.78 5.82 11.25
CA VAL A 261 -5.71 6.65 10.04
C VAL A 261 -6.29 5.87 8.87
N HIS A 262 -5.83 4.64 8.65
CA HIS A 262 -6.36 3.77 7.60
C HIS A 262 -7.84 3.42 7.85
N SER A 263 -8.21 3.10 9.09
CA SER A 263 -9.59 2.81 9.44
C SER A 263 -10.54 3.97 9.10
N MET A 264 -10.11 5.21 9.31
CA MET A 264 -10.88 6.41 8.97
C MET A 264 -10.83 6.72 7.47
N ALA A 265 -9.77 6.37 6.75
CA ALA A 265 -9.67 6.63 5.31
C ALA A 265 -10.53 5.66 4.47
N HIS A 266 -10.69 4.41 4.88
CA HIS A 266 -11.46 3.40 4.14
C HIS A 266 -12.91 3.80 3.85
N PRO A 267 -13.72 4.25 4.83
CA PRO A 267 -15.09 4.65 4.57
C PRO A 267 -15.21 5.92 3.72
N LEU A 268 -14.19 6.81 3.72
CA LEU A 268 -14.17 7.96 2.81
C LEU A 268 -14.02 7.52 1.34
N GLY A 269 -13.20 6.51 1.10
CA GLY A 269 -13.10 5.90 -0.21
C GLY A 269 -14.40 5.20 -0.65
N ALA A 270 -15.08 4.53 0.28
CA ALA A 270 -16.31 3.81 -0.02
C ALA A 270 -17.52 4.74 -0.27
N LEU A 271 -17.66 5.81 0.52
CA LEU A 271 -18.82 6.69 0.47
C LEU A 271 -18.68 7.84 -0.55
N TYR A 272 -17.47 8.39 -0.69
CA TYR A 272 -17.21 9.61 -1.48
C TYR A 272 -16.25 9.40 -2.65
N ASP A 273 -15.80 8.15 -2.86
CA ASP A 273 -14.75 7.82 -3.84
C ASP A 273 -13.46 8.65 -3.66
N THR A 274 -13.19 9.03 -2.40
CA THR A 274 -11.99 9.82 -2.07
C THR A 274 -10.74 8.97 -2.35
N PRO A 275 -9.76 9.50 -3.09
CA PRO A 275 -8.50 8.77 -3.29
C PRO A 275 -7.84 8.42 -1.96
N HIS A 276 -7.52 7.14 -1.78
CA HIS A 276 -7.07 6.58 -0.50
C HIS A 276 -5.90 7.36 0.13
N GLY A 277 -4.85 7.63 -0.65
CA GLY A 277 -3.69 8.38 -0.16
C GLY A 277 -4.00 9.83 0.21
N VAL A 278 -5.00 10.46 -0.44
CA VAL A 278 -5.48 11.81 -0.05
C VAL A 278 -6.17 11.76 1.30
N ALA A 279 -7.07 10.78 1.49
CA ALA A 279 -7.76 10.59 2.76
C ALA A 279 -6.77 10.37 3.92
N ASN A 280 -5.83 9.42 3.74
CA ASN A 280 -4.78 9.16 4.73
C ASN A 280 -3.95 10.39 5.05
N ALA A 281 -3.52 11.14 4.03
CA ALA A 281 -2.67 12.32 4.21
C ALA A 281 -3.35 13.45 5.00
N ILE A 282 -4.66 13.66 4.79
CA ILE A 282 -5.44 14.67 5.54
C ILE A 282 -5.64 14.25 6.99
N ILE A 283 -5.93 12.97 7.23
CA ILE A 283 -6.26 12.44 8.55
C ILE A 283 -5.00 12.27 9.42
N LEU A 284 -3.87 11.90 8.85
CA LEU A 284 -2.65 11.50 9.54
C LEU A 284 -2.21 12.48 10.64
N PRO A 285 -2.04 13.80 10.40
CA PRO A 285 -1.56 14.71 11.44
C PRO A 285 -2.48 14.78 12.66
N THR A 286 -3.79 14.76 12.44
CA THR A 286 -4.81 14.83 13.51
C THR A 286 -4.81 13.55 14.35
N VAL A 287 -4.71 12.40 13.73
CA VAL A 287 -4.59 11.11 14.43
C VAL A 287 -3.24 10.98 15.13
N MET A 288 -2.16 11.52 14.57
CA MET A 288 -0.87 11.58 15.27
C MET A 288 -0.99 12.35 16.59
N GLU A 289 -1.66 13.51 16.61
CA GLU A 289 -1.90 14.26 17.85
C GLU A 289 -2.71 13.43 18.86
N TYR A 290 -3.76 12.74 18.40
CA TYR A 290 -4.58 11.88 19.23
C TYR A 290 -3.77 10.72 19.83
N ASN A 291 -2.91 10.06 19.07
CA ASN A 291 -2.12 8.89 19.47
C ASN A 291 -0.87 9.24 20.31
N ALA A 292 -0.35 10.46 20.20
CA ALA A 292 0.91 10.86 20.82
C ALA A 292 1.03 10.51 22.32
N PRO A 293 -0.01 10.64 23.17
CA PRO A 293 0.09 10.28 24.59
C PRO A 293 0.35 8.78 24.83
N ALA A 294 -0.05 7.90 23.90
CA ALA A 294 0.04 6.44 24.06
C ALA A 294 1.33 5.82 23.46
N THR A 295 2.24 6.62 22.92
CA THR A 295 3.39 6.12 22.11
C THR A 295 4.75 6.27 22.77
N GLY A 296 4.80 6.62 24.07
CA GLY A 296 6.07 6.82 24.78
C GLY A 296 6.96 7.87 24.11
N GLU A 297 8.17 7.48 23.71
CA GLU A 297 9.17 8.35 23.06
C GLU A 297 9.20 8.20 21.54
N LYS A 298 8.40 7.32 20.93
CA LYS A 298 8.45 7.01 19.49
C LYS A 298 8.33 8.25 18.58
N TYR A 299 7.66 9.32 19.04
CA TYR A 299 7.56 10.57 18.27
C TYR A 299 8.85 11.37 18.22
N ARG A 300 9.79 11.15 19.16
CA ARG A 300 11.16 11.70 19.04
C ARG A 300 11.86 11.14 17.81
N ASP A 301 11.75 9.82 17.63
CA ASP A 301 12.37 9.12 16.51
C ASP A 301 11.70 9.49 15.19
N ILE A 302 10.35 9.59 15.16
CA ILE A 302 9.61 10.08 13.98
C ILE A 302 10.07 11.49 13.62
N ALA A 303 10.17 12.43 14.58
CA ALA A 303 10.63 13.78 14.33
C ALA A 303 12.04 13.79 13.73
N ALA A 304 12.96 13.01 14.31
CA ALA A 304 14.32 12.89 13.81
C ALA A 304 14.36 12.31 12.39
N ALA A 305 13.61 11.25 12.10
CA ALA A 305 13.50 10.64 10.78
C ALA A 305 12.86 11.59 9.75
N MET A 306 11.94 12.46 10.16
CA MET A 306 11.37 13.53 9.33
C MET A 306 12.37 14.69 9.08
N GLY A 307 13.57 14.65 9.68
CA GLY A 307 14.63 15.63 9.49
C GLY A 307 14.65 16.79 10.50
N VAL A 308 13.82 16.73 11.54
CA VAL A 308 13.85 17.72 12.63
C VAL A 308 15.18 17.60 13.39
N LYS A 309 15.84 18.73 13.64
CA LYS A 309 17.12 18.77 14.35
C LYS A 309 16.92 19.00 15.84
N GLY A 310 17.86 18.49 16.66
CA GLY A 310 17.91 18.72 18.10
C GLY A 310 16.83 17.96 18.88
N THR A 311 16.26 16.92 18.32
CA THR A 311 15.17 16.14 18.96
C THR A 311 15.58 15.48 20.26
N GLU A 312 16.88 15.20 20.42
CA GLU A 312 17.50 14.64 21.64
C GLU A 312 17.43 15.57 22.85
N SER A 313 17.36 16.90 22.63
CA SER A 313 17.25 17.90 23.67
C SER A 313 15.84 18.43 23.92
N MET A 314 14.89 18.00 23.10
CA MET A 314 13.48 18.42 23.22
C MET A 314 12.76 17.70 24.36
N THR A 315 11.86 18.42 25.02
CA THR A 315 10.87 17.82 25.91
C THR A 315 9.90 16.92 25.10
N GLN A 316 9.17 16.06 25.81
CA GLN A 316 8.19 15.16 25.17
C GLN A 316 7.10 15.94 24.39
N GLU A 317 6.65 17.06 24.92
CA GLU A 317 5.67 17.91 24.22
C GLU A 317 6.27 18.55 22.96
N GLU A 318 7.52 19.02 23.03
CA GLU A 318 8.20 19.65 21.91
C GLU A 318 8.41 18.68 20.74
N TYR A 319 8.98 17.48 21.00
CA TYR A 319 9.24 16.55 19.91
C TYR A 319 7.94 15.93 19.34
N ARG A 320 6.90 15.75 20.16
CA ARG A 320 5.57 15.31 19.67
C ARG A 320 4.97 16.34 18.70
N ARG A 321 4.97 17.61 19.09
CA ARG A 321 4.52 18.70 18.22
C ARG A 321 5.38 18.82 16.97
N ALA A 322 6.70 18.73 17.09
CA ALA A 322 7.62 18.82 15.96
C ALA A 322 7.40 17.68 14.94
N ALA A 323 7.16 16.45 15.38
CA ALA A 323 6.84 15.32 14.50
C ALA A 323 5.57 15.58 13.68
N VAL A 324 4.50 16.01 14.34
CA VAL A 324 3.21 16.31 13.67
C VAL A 324 3.36 17.46 12.69
N GLU A 325 4.05 18.52 13.09
CA GLU A 325 4.26 19.69 12.23
C GLU A 325 5.12 19.38 11.00
N ALA A 326 6.13 18.52 11.14
CA ALA A 326 6.94 18.07 10.02
C ALA A 326 6.10 17.30 8.97
N VAL A 327 5.13 16.48 9.42
CA VAL A 327 4.20 15.78 8.54
C VAL A 327 3.23 16.77 7.88
N ARG A 328 2.67 17.72 8.62
CA ARG A 328 1.80 18.79 8.06
C ARG A 328 2.53 19.60 7.00
N GLN A 329 3.75 19.99 7.29
CA GLN A 329 4.56 20.76 6.34
C GLN A 329 4.84 19.97 5.07
N LEU A 330 5.19 18.68 5.17
CA LEU A 330 5.40 17.84 3.99
C LEU A 330 4.12 17.70 3.17
N ALA A 331 2.98 17.46 3.79
CA ALA A 331 1.67 17.38 3.12
C ALA A 331 1.34 18.69 2.37
N ALA A 332 1.56 19.83 3.02
CA ALA A 332 1.36 21.15 2.41
C ALA A 332 2.29 21.39 1.22
N ASP A 333 3.58 21.05 1.35
CA ASP A 333 4.60 21.24 0.30
C ASP A 333 4.29 20.43 -0.97
N VAL A 334 3.63 19.28 -0.82
CA VAL A 334 3.25 18.42 -1.95
C VAL A 334 1.81 18.63 -2.43
N GLY A 335 1.10 19.61 -1.86
CA GLY A 335 -0.21 20.05 -2.32
C GLY A 335 -1.38 19.18 -1.87
N ILE A 336 -1.28 18.50 -0.75
CA ILE A 336 -2.40 17.77 -0.12
C ILE A 336 -3.40 18.78 0.48
N PRO A 337 -4.72 18.59 0.30
CA PRO A 337 -5.73 19.37 0.97
C PRO A 337 -5.57 19.35 2.49
N LYS A 338 -5.91 20.46 3.15
CA LYS A 338 -5.69 20.62 4.59
C LYS A 338 -6.71 19.87 5.45
N ASP A 339 -7.93 19.75 4.97
CA ASP A 339 -9.08 19.26 5.71
C ASP A 339 -10.10 18.53 4.82
N LEU A 340 -11.16 18.02 5.42
CA LEU A 340 -12.20 17.23 4.77
C LEU A 340 -13.47 18.04 4.40
N ARG A 341 -13.47 19.37 4.54
CA ARG A 341 -14.67 20.22 4.39
C ARG A 341 -15.34 20.10 3.03
N ASP A 342 -14.56 19.93 1.98
CA ASP A 342 -15.08 19.79 0.61
C ASP A 342 -15.44 18.34 0.26
N ILE A 343 -15.20 17.39 1.16
CA ILE A 343 -15.38 15.95 0.93
C ILE A 343 -16.51 15.40 1.81
N VAL A 344 -16.46 15.67 3.12
CA VAL A 344 -17.31 15.03 4.13
C VAL A 344 -18.49 15.90 4.50
N LYS A 345 -19.68 15.32 4.49
CA LYS A 345 -20.90 15.94 5.04
C LYS A 345 -21.01 15.63 6.53
N LYS A 346 -21.38 16.63 7.31
CA LYS A 346 -21.48 16.50 8.77
C LYS A 346 -22.49 15.43 9.20
N GLU A 347 -23.57 15.26 8.45
CA GLU A 347 -24.59 14.25 8.71
C GLU A 347 -24.09 12.81 8.55
N ASP A 348 -23.01 12.59 7.79
CA ASP A 348 -22.46 11.25 7.54
C ASP A 348 -21.42 10.82 8.61
N ILE A 349 -21.01 11.74 9.51
CA ILE A 349 -20.00 11.44 10.55
C ILE A 349 -20.37 10.22 11.41
N PRO A 350 -21.62 10.02 11.86
CA PRO A 350 -21.96 8.83 12.64
C PRO A 350 -21.72 7.52 11.89
N PHE A 351 -22.06 7.49 10.60
CA PHE A 351 -21.81 6.32 9.75
C PHE A 351 -20.30 6.11 9.54
N LEU A 352 -19.55 7.16 9.21
CA LEU A 352 -18.11 7.10 9.01
C LEU A 352 -17.38 6.62 10.27
N ALA A 353 -17.78 7.13 11.44
CA ALA A 353 -17.18 6.77 12.72
C ALA A 353 -17.44 5.30 13.07
N GLN A 354 -18.67 4.81 12.88
CA GLN A 354 -18.98 3.40 13.11
C GLN A 354 -18.22 2.49 12.13
N SER A 355 -18.18 2.84 10.83
CA SER A 355 -17.46 2.06 9.82
C SER A 355 -15.96 1.99 10.11
N ALA A 356 -15.36 3.10 10.55
CA ALA A 356 -13.95 3.14 10.95
C ALA A 356 -13.70 2.34 12.25
N TYR A 357 -14.64 2.34 13.17
CA TYR A 357 -14.55 1.55 14.41
C TYR A 357 -14.56 0.03 14.12
N ASP A 358 -15.35 -0.40 13.15
CA ASP A 358 -15.50 -1.81 12.77
C ASP A 358 -14.37 -2.27 11.81
N ASP A 359 -13.50 -1.36 11.37
CA ASP A 359 -12.43 -1.64 10.42
C ASP A 359 -11.32 -2.52 11.00
N ALA A 360 -10.76 -3.38 10.15
CA ALA A 360 -9.71 -4.35 10.51
C ALA A 360 -8.39 -3.72 10.99
N CYS A 361 -8.09 -2.47 10.61
CA CYS A 361 -6.86 -1.77 11.02
C CYS A 361 -6.96 -1.19 12.44
N ARG A 362 -8.16 -0.88 12.92
CA ARG A 362 -8.38 -0.23 14.24
C ARG A 362 -7.73 -0.96 15.42
N PRO A 363 -7.79 -2.30 15.53
CA PRO A 363 -7.19 -3.00 16.67
C PRO A 363 -5.68 -2.79 16.82
N GLY A 364 -4.99 -2.39 15.74
CA GLY A 364 -3.57 -2.05 15.76
C GLY A 364 -3.27 -0.67 16.35
N ASN A 365 -4.27 0.20 16.55
CA ASN A 365 -4.02 1.55 17.04
C ASN A 365 -3.41 1.52 18.44
N PRO A 366 -2.35 2.32 18.75
CA PRO A 366 -1.66 2.28 20.03
C PRO A 366 -2.51 2.82 21.20
N ARG A 367 -3.52 3.65 20.91
CA ARG A 367 -4.47 4.20 21.87
C ARG A 367 -5.83 3.55 21.65
N GLU A 368 -6.44 3.07 22.75
CA GLU A 368 -7.83 2.61 22.72
C GLU A 368 -8.74 3.73 22.23
N THR A 369 -9.65 3.39 21.31
CA THR A 369 -10.45 4.37 20.57
C THR A 369 -11.90 3.92 20.52
N SER A 370 -12.82 4.83 20.89
CA SER A 370 -14.26 4.63 20.79
C SER A 370 -14.83 5.20 19.48
N VAL A 371 -16.09 4.90 19.19
CA VAL A 371 -16.84 5.51 18.07
C VAL A 371 -16.92 7.02 18.24
N GLU A 372 -17.13 7.50 19.48
CA GLU A 372 -17.22 8.91 19.85
C GLU A 372 -15.87 9.63 19.60
N ASP A 373 -14.74 9.00 19.93
CA ASP A 373 -13.41 9.55 19.64
C ASP A 373 -13.22 9.74 18.12
N ILE A 374 -13.57 8.73 17.33
CA ILE A 374 -13.45 8.78 15.88
C ILE A 374 -14.36 9.86 15.29
N ALA A 375 -15.60 9.98 15.79
CA ALA A 375 -16.52 11.04 15.39
C ALA A 375 -15.98 12.43 15.70
N ALA A 376 -15.33 12.60 16.87
CA ALA A 376 -14.67 13.85 17.26
C ALA A 376 -13.49 14.17 16.34
N LEU A 377 -12.68 13.17 15.97
CA LEU A 377 -11.57 13.34 15.03
C LEU A 377 -12.06 13.78 13.65
N TYR A 378 -13.10 13.14 13.07
CA TYR A 378 -13.70 13.60 11.82
C TYR A 378 -14.23 15.03 11.93
N THR A 379 -14.93 15.34 13.04
CA THR A 379 -15.48 16.68 13.26
C THR A 379 -14.39 17.75 13.30
N SER A 380 -13.23 17.44 13.86
CA SER A 380 -12.11 18.39 13.93
C SER A 380 -11.44 18.65 12.56
N LEU A 381 -11.71 17.82 11.57
CA LEU A 381 -11.23 17.94 10.19
C LEU A 381 -12.23 18.71 9.28
N LEU A 382 -13.39 19.14 9.80
CA LEU A 382 -14.37 19.99 9.12
C LEU A 382 -14.20 21.46 9.55
#